data_0b972519d3a4f802c5e4bef0ff6ac83a
#
_entry.id   0b972519d3a4f802c5e4bef0ff6ac83a
#
_cell.length_a   1.000
_cell.length_b   1.000
_cell.length_c   1.000
_cell.angle_alpha   90.00
_cell.angle_beta   90.00
_cell.angle_gamma   90.00
#
_symmetry.space_group_name_H-M   'P 1'
#
loop_
_entity.id
_entity.type
_entity.pdbx_description
1 polymer ?
#
loop_
_entity_poly.entity_id
_entity_poly.type
_entity_poly.pdbx_seq_one_letter_code
_entity_poly.pdbx_strand_id
1 'polypeptide(L)'
;ASAKKSAAKSNHANVVKYLAAEMAKCNIETQAFGTWLCSNKAKVDGDGPATAAATALSDFKDPYGVAANAVTATTTSGLTASTAQGVTLISSNAVKMQVSTCVAKAADAAACAAGDLMSNEVAID
;
A
#
# COMPACT_ATOMS: atom_id res chain seq x y z
N ALA A 1 0.49 7.07 20.12
CA ALA A 1 -0.62 6.59 20.94
C ALA A 1 -1.28 5.38 20.33
N SER A 2 -1.93 4.57 21.15
CA SER A 2 -2.54 3.32 20.71
C SER A 2 -3.66 3.52 19.68
N ALA A 3 -4.41 4.63 19.76
CA ALA A 3 -5.47 4.93 18.81
C ALA A 3 -4.92 5.18 17.40
N LYS A 4 -3.80 5.88 17.29
CA LYS A 4 -3.15 6.13 16.00
C LYS A 4 -2.55 4.84 15.42
N LYS A 5 -1.97 4.01 16.28
CA LYS A 5 -1.45 2.71 15.88
C LYS A 5 -2.58 1.81 15.36
N SER A 6 -3.71 1.78 16.04
CA SER A 6 -4.87 1.02 15.61
C SER A 6 -5.43 1.53 14.28
N ALA A 7 -5.47 2.84 14.10
CA ALA A 7 -5.91 3.43 12.83
C ALA A 7 -4.97 3.08 11.68
N ALA A 8 -3.65 3.07 11.92
CA ALA A 8 -2.68 2.66 10.90
C ALA A 8 -2.85 1.18 10.52
N LYS A 9 -3.09 0.31 11.50
CA LYS A 9 -3.37 -1.11 11.24
C LYS A 9 -4.65 -1.29 10.44
N SER A 10 -5.69 -0.53 10.77
CA SER A 10 -6.97 -0.57 10.07
C SER A 10 -6.81 -0.11 8.62
N ASN A 11 -6.07 0.97 8.38
CA ASN A 11 -5.77 1.44 7.04
C ASN A 11 -5.05 0.37 6.23
N HIS A 12 -4.04 -0.26 6.83
CA HIS A 12 -3.29 -1.33 6.17
C HIS A 12 -4.22 -2.47 5.74
N ALA A 13 -5.05 -2.95 6.65
CA ALA A 13 -5.97 -4.05 6.37
C ALA A 13 -6.97 -3.67 5.26
N ASN A 14 -7.46 -2.44 5.29
CA ASN A 14 -8.39 -1.95 4.27
C ASN A 14 -7.72 -1.84 2.90
N VAL A 15 -6.47 -1.40 2.85
CA VAL A 15 -5.70 -1.34 1.61
C VAL A 15 -5.51 -2.75 1.03
N VAL A 16 -5.09 -3.72 1.84
CA VAL A 16 -4.91 -5.10 1.39
C VAL A 16 -6.21 -5.65 0.81
N LYS A 17 -7.32 -5.45 1.51
CA LYS A 17 -8.63 -5.92 1.08
C LYS A 17 -9.06 -5.27 -0.23
N TYR A 18 -8.84 -3.97 -0.35
CA TYR A 18 -9.17 -3.22 -1.57
C TYR A 18 -8.36 -3.72 -2.76
N LEU A 19 -7.04 -3.91 -2.58
CA LEU A 19 -6.18 -4.42 -3.65
C LEU A 19 -6.62 -5.80 -4.10
N ALA A 20 -6.92 -6.69 -3.16
CA ALA A 20 -7.35 -8.04 -3.49
C ALA A 20 -8.65 -8.03 -4.30
N ALA A 21 -9.61 -7.19 -3.91
CA ALA A 21 -10.89 -7.08 -4.61
C ALA A 21 -10.72 -6.49 -6.01
N GLU A 22 -9.91 -5.43 -6.15
CA GLU A 22 -9.70 -4.77 -7.43
C GLU A 22 -8.90 -5.65 -8.40
N MET A 23 -7.87 -6.35 -7.91
CA MET A 23 -7.12 -7.27 -8.76
C MET A 23 -7.99 -8.46 -9.20
N ALA A 24 -8.90 -8.91 -8.35
CA ALA A 24 -9.85 -9.97 -8.73
C ALA A 24 -10.79 -9.51 -9.86
N LYS A 25 -11.12 -8.23 -9.92
CA LYS A 25 -11.95 -7.69 -11.01
C LYS A 25 -11.27 -7.87 -12.36
N CYS A 26 -9.97 -7.89 -12.43
CA CYS A 26 -9.25 -8.07 -13.68
C CYS A 26 -9.46 -9.46 -14.30
N ASN A 27 -10.02 -10.41 -13.56
CA ASN A 27 -10.37 -11.72 -14.11
C ASN A 27 -11.68 -11.71 -14.91
N ILE A 28 -12.52 -10.71 -14.71
CA ILE A 28 -13.84 -10.61 -15.34
C ILE A 28 -14.09 -9.26 -16.03
N GLU A 29 -13.26 -8.26 -15.77
CA GLU A 29 -13.41 -6.91 -16.31
C GLU A 29 -12.07 -6.45 -16.89
N THR A 30 -12.11 -5.41 -17.72
CA THR A 30 -10.91 -4.86 -18.36
C THR A 30 -10.31 -3.72 -17.57
N GLN A 31 -10.99 -3.23 -16.54
CA GLN A 31 -10.54 -2.10 -15.72
C GLN A 31 -10.69 -2.41 -14.23
N ALA A 32 -9.79 -1.82 -13.44
CA ALA A 32 -9.84 -1.84 -12.00
C ALA A 32 -9.32 -0.50 -11.49
N PHE A 33 -9.41 -0.23 -10.19
CA PHE A 33 -8.97 1.04 -9.59
C PHE A 33 -9.53 2.26 -10.34
N GLY A 34 -10.81 2.22 -10.68
CA GLY A 34 -11.43 3.25 -11.48
C GLY A 34 -11.28 2.95 -12.97
N THR A 35 -10.43 3.69 -13.66
CA THR A 35 -10.25 3.56 -15.12
C THR A 35 -8.93 2.92 -15.54
N TRP A 36 -8.15 2.41 -14.58
CA TRP A 36 -6.89 1.75 -14.88
C TRP A 36 -7.12 0.46 -15.66
N LEU A 37 -6.28 0.22 -16.68
CA LEU A 37 -6.44 -0.94 -17.56
C LEU A 37 -5.76 -2.17 -16.96
N CYS A 38 -6.49 -3.25 -16.82
CA CYS A 38 -5.98 -4.53 -16.33
C CYS A 38 -4.85 -5.10 -17.18
N SER A 39 -4.77 -4.70 -18.45
CA SER A 39 -3.64 -5.09 -19.32
C SER A 39 -2.29 -4.60 -18.80
N ASN A 40 -2.29 -3.62 -17.91
CA ASN A 40 -1.07 -3.06 -17.30
C ASN A 40 -0.70 -3.76 -15.98
N LYS A 41 -1.36 -4.84 -15.62
CA LYS A 41 -1.18 -5.47 -14.29
C LYS A 41 0.23 -5.98 -14.00
N ALA A 42 0.99 -6.31 -15.04
CA ALA A 42 2.37 -6.77 -14.87
C ALA A 42 3.39 -5.63 -14.88
N LYS A 43 2.97 -4.40 -15.12
CA LYS A 43 3.89 -3.26 -15.12
C LYS A 43 4.28 -2.86 -13.71
N VAL A 44 5.53 -2.48 -13.52
CA VAL A 44 6.07 -2.06 -12.23
C VAL A 44 6.41 -0.57 -12.18
N ASP A 45 6.13 0.15 -13.26
CA ASP A 45 6.34 1.59 -13.38
C ASP A 45 5.08 2.38 -12.99
N GLY A 46 5.02 3.66 -13.39
CA GLY A 46 3.89 4.55 -13.09
C GLY A 46 2.55 4.12 -13.68
N ASP A 47 2.55 3.21 -14.67
CA ASP A 47 1.32 2.68 -15.26
C ASP A 47 0.86 1.39 -14.58
N GLY A 48 1.60 0.90 -13.60
CA GLY A 48 1.31 -0.35 -12.93
C GLY A 48 0.23 -0.24 -11.85
N PRO A 49 -0.15 -1.39 -11.29
CA PRO A 49 -1.24 -1.43 -10.31
C PRO A 49 -0.94 -0.71 -9.00
N ALA A 50 0.32 -0.63 -8.59
CA ALA A 50 0.67 0.07 -7.35
C ALA A 50 0.33 1.55 -7.44
N THR A 51 0.70 2.21 -8.54
CA THR A 51 0.38 3.63 -8.76
C THR A 51 -1.13 3.84 -8.90
N ALA A 52 -1.80 2.96 -9.62
CA ALA A 52 -3.25 3.04 -9.79
C ALA A 52 -3.97 2.93 -8.44
N ALA A 53 -3.54 2.00 -7.60
CA ALA A 53 -4.12 1.82 -6.27
C ALA A 53 -3.89 3.04 -5.38
N ALA A 54 -2.68 3.59 -5.36
CA ALA A 54 -2.37 4.76 -4.55
C ALA A 54 -3.22 5.96 -4.98
N THR A 55 -3.42 6.15 -6.28
CA THR A 55 -4.26 7.22 -6.80
C THR A 55 -5.72 7.03 -6.37
N ALA A 56 -6.23 5.81 -6.45
CA ALA A 56 -7.60 5.50 -6.06
C ALA A 56 -7.83 5.69 -4.55
N LEU A 57 -6.77 5.53 -3.75
CA LEU A 57 -6.83 5.63 -2.29
C LEU A 57 -6.30 6.97 -1.78
N SER A 58 -6.29 8.00 -2.62
CA SER A 58 -5.76 9.33 -2.26
C SER A 58 -6.52 10.02 -1.11
N ASP A 59 -7.73 9.54 -0.79
CA ASP A 59 -8.54 10.11 0.30
C ASP A 59 -8.14 9.57 1.68
N PHE A 60 -7.32 8.54 1.74
CA PHE A 60 -6.88 7.98 3.03
C PHE A 60 -6.01 8.99 3.76
N LYS A 61 -6.25 9.15 5.05
CA LYS A 61 -5.51 10.08 5.90
C LYS A 61 -4.46 9.35 6.73
N ASP A 62 -3.27 9.94 6.83
CA ASP A 62 -2.25 9.46 7.73
C ASP A 62 -2.69 9.70 9.17
N PRO A 63 -2.85 8.63 9.99
CA PRO A 63 -3.31 8.78 11.38
C PRO A 63 -2.36 9.62 12.24
N TYR A 64 -1.10 9.70 11.87
CA TYR A 64 -0.09 10.49 12.59
C TYR A 64 0.04 11.92 12.05
N GLY A 65 -0.61 12.22 10.92
CA GLY A 65 -0.60 13.54 10.32
C GLY A 65 0.75 13.98 9.76
N VAL A 66 1.66 13.05 9.51
CA VAL A 66 3.02 13.34 9.04
C VAL A 66 3.05 13.51 7.52
N ALA A 67 2.29 12.70 6.81
CA ALA A 67 2.27 12.70 5.36
C ALA A 67 0.92 13.22 4.83
N ALA A 68 0.95 13.88 3.69
CA ALA A 68 -0.27 14.34 3.02
C ALA A 68 -1.15 13.18 2.58
N ASN A 69 -0.52 12.08 2.12
CA ASN A 69 -1.22 10.89 1.66
C ASN A 69 -0.84 9.70 2.53
N ALA A 70 -1.83 9.00 3.04
CA ALA A 70 -1.59 7.80 3.83
C ALA A 70 -1.19 6.60 2.97
N VAL A 71 -1.47 6.62 1.68
CA VAL A 71 -1.16 5.52 0.75
C VAL A 71 -0.28 6.06 -0.37
N THR A 72 0.87 5.43 -0.58
CA THR A 72 1.86 5.87 -1.57
C THR A 72 2.40 4.66 -2.33
N ALA A 73 2.55 4.81 -3.64
CA ALA A 73 3.18 3.80 -4.47
C ALA A 73 4.69 4.02 -4.51
N THR A 74 5.43 2.92 -4.63
CA THR A 74 6.87 2.95 -4.79
C THR A 74 7.29 1.89 -5.80
N THR A 75 8.44 2.11 -6.46
CA THR A 75 9.01 1.14 -7.38
C THR A 75 9.95 0.16 -6.70
N THR A 76 10.26 0.38 -5.43
CA THR A 76 11.15 -0.50 -4.66
C THR A 76 10.34 -1.65 -4.09
N SER A 77 10.62 -2.87 -4.53
CA SER A 77 10.02 -4.07 -3.95
C SER A 77 10.76 -4.46 -2.67
N GLY A 78 10.10 -5.23 -1.81
CA GLY A 78 10.73 -5.70 -0.57
C GLY A 78 10.91 -4.62 0.47
N LEU A 79 9.98 -3.71 0.58
CA LEU A 79 10.04 -2.62 1.54
C LEU A 79 10.09 -3.13 2.96
N THR A 80 11.13 -2.78 3.68
CA THR A 80 11.31 -3.33 5.00
C THR A 80 11.55 -2.32 6.10
N ALA A 81 12.13 -1.16 5.83
CA ALA A 81 12.72 -0.55 7.00
C ALA A 81 12.53 0.94 7.21
N SER A 82 12.33 1.74 6.20
CA SER A 82 12.36 3.20 6.36
C SER A 82 11.04 3.88 6.07
N THR A 83 9.96 3.14 6.24
CA THR A 83 8.61 3.67 6.00
C THR A 83 8.23 4.66 7.08
N ALA A 84 7.72 5.82 6.68
CA ALA A 84 7.17 6.78 7.64
C ALA A 84 5.96 6.17 8.36
N GLN A 85 5.86 6.44 9.66
CA GLN A 85 4.76 5.88 10.45
C GLN A 85 3.40 6.32 9.90
N GLY A 86 2.47 5.38 9.87
CA GLY A 86 1.11 5.63 9.40
C GLY A 86 0.93 5.60 7.89
N VAL A 87 2.02 5.58 7.12
CA VAL A 87 1.97 5.53 5.65
C VAL A 87 2.00 4.09 5.18
N THR A 88 1.08 3.75 4.30
CA THR A 88 1.04 2.44 3.64
C THR A 88 1.69 2.56 2.28
N LEU A 89 2.74 1.77 2.06
CA LEU A 89 3.46 1.73 0.79
C LEU A 89 3.01 0.52 -0.01
N ILE A 90 2.79 0.75 -1.30
CA ILE A 90 2.40 -0.30 -2.25
C ILE A 90 3.48 -0.41 -3.32
N SER A 91 3.96 -1.62 -3.56
CA SER A 91 4.86 -1.92 -4.67
C SER A 91 4.36 -3.15 -5.41
N SER A 92 4.86 -3.37 -6.62
CA SER A 92 4.54 -4.57 -7.40
C SER A 92 5.78 -5.09 -8.11
N ASN A 93 5.80 -6.41 -8.35
CA ASN A 93 6.92 -7.05 -9.05
C ASN A 93 6.48 -7.89 -10.25
N ALA A 94 5.36 -7.53 -10.87
CA ALA A 94 4.74 -8.21 -12.01
C ALA A 94 3.95 -9.46 -11.65
N VAL A 95 4.22 -10.11 -10.53
CA VAL A 95 3.49 -11.32 -10.10
C VAL A 95 2.68 -11.10 -8.83
N LYS A 96 3.04 -10.10 -8.04
CA LYS A 96 2.32 -9.77 -6.81
C LYS A 96 2.52 -8.31 -6.44
N MET A 97 1.61 -7.80 -5.63
CA MET A 97 1.73 -6.49 -5.00
C MET A 97 2.12 -6.70 -3.54
N GLN A 98 2.99 -5.84 -3.04
CA GLN A 98 3.38 -5.84 -1.63
C GLN A 98 2.84 -4.59 -0.96
N VAL A 99 2.25 -4.77 0.23
CA VAL A 99 1.70 -3.69 1.03
C VAL A 99 2.45 -3.67 2.35
N SER A 100 3.08 -2.56 2.67
CA SER A 100 3.85 -2.42 3.91
C SER A 100 3.49 -1.13 4.63
N THR A 101 3.28 -1.23 5.94
CA THR A 101 2.93 -0.09 6.78
C THR A 101 3.72 -0.13 8.08
N CYS A 102 4.38 0.96 8.41
CA CYS A 102 4.95 1.14 9.75
C CYS A 102 3.84 1.70 10.64
N VAL A 103 3.29 0.87 11.52
CA VAL A 103 2.15 1.27 12.34
C VAL A 103 2.56 2.09 13.56
N ALA A 104 3.85 2.03 13.93
CA ALA A 104 4.41 2.87 14.97
C ALA A 104 5.92 2.96 14.78
N LYS A 105 6.51 4.09 15.16
CA LYS A 105 7.95 4.32 15.04
C LYS A 105 8.39 5.27 16.14
N ALA A 106 9.47 4.94 16.82
CA ALA A 106 10.05 5.85 17.80
C ALA A 106 10.54 7.11 17.08
N ALA A 107 10.37 8.26 17.72
CA ALA A 107 10.65 9.57 17.12
C ALA A 107 12.11 9.72 16.66
N ASP A 108 13.04 9.06 17.36
CA ASP A 108 14.47 9.12 17.08
C ASP A 108 14.97 7.93 16.26
N ALA A 109 14.09 7.01 15.87
CA ALA A 109 14.50 5.83 15.11
C ALA A 109 14.66 6.16 13.63
N ALA A 110 15.71 5.62 13.00
CA ALA A 110 15.91 5.77 11.56
C ALA A 110 15.00 4.85 10.76
N ALA A 111 14.57 3.72 11.34
CA ALA A 111 13.77 2.71 10.68
C ALA A 111 12.64 2.23 11.57
N CYS A 112 11.63 1.63 10.96
CA CYS A 112 10.53 1.00 11.68
C CYS A 112 11.03 -0.29 12.35
N ALA A 113 10.69 -0.49 13.62
CA ALA A 113 11.00 -1.74 14.30
C ALA A 113 10.24 -2.90 13.65
N ALA A 114 10.83 -4.09 13.64
CA ALA A 114 10.24 -5.27 12.99
C ALA A 114 8.84 -5.58 13.52
N GLY A 115 8.60 -5.39 14.81
CA GLY A 115 7.29 -5.65 15.43
C GLY A 115 6.23 -4.60 15.07
N ASP A 116 6.64 -3.47 14.52
CA ASP A 116 5.73 -2.40 14.13
C ASP A 116 5.57 -2.28 12.61
N LEU A 117 6.19 -3.17 11.85
CA LEU A 117 6.04 -3.21 10.41
C LEU A 117 5.05 -4.31 10.02
N MET A 118 3.93 -3.92 9.41
CA MET A 118 2.99 -4.86 8.82
C MET A 118 3.29 -5.00 7.32
N SER A 119 3.32 -6.23 6.83
CA SER A 119 3.57 -6.49 5.42
C SER A 119 2.70 -7.64 4.95
N ASN A 120 2.03 -7.44 3.82
CA ASN A 120 1.18 -8.45 3.20
C ASN A 120 1.39 -8.44 1.69
N GLU A 121 1.02 -9.52 1.03
CA GLU A 121 1.13 -9.66 -0.41
C GLU A 121 -0.24 -9.95 -1.01
N VAL A 122 -0.46 -9.41 -2.22
CA VAL A 122 -1.66 -9.65 -3.01
C VAL A 122 -1.20 -10.18 -4.37
N ALA A 123 -1.66 -11.37 -4.74
CA ALA A 123 -1.26 -12.00 -6.00
C ALA A 123 -1.82 -11.23 -7.20
N ILE A 124 -1.04 -11.15 -8.27
CA ILE A 124 -1.44 -10.63 -9.56
C ILE A 124 -1.61 -11.84 -10.49
N ASP A 125 -2.85 -12.20 -10.74
CA ASP A 125 -3.16 -13.38 -11.57
C ASP A 125 -3.34 -13.04 -13.05
#